data_4be4cd80dfe4068e91a6970032642193
#
_entry.id   4be4cd80dfe4068e91a6970032642193
#
_cell.length_a   1.000
_cell.length_b   1.000
_cell.length_c   1.000
_cell.angle_alpha   90.00
_cell.angle_beta   90.00
_cell.angle_gamma   90.00
#
_symmetry.space_group_name_H-M   'P 1'
#
loop_
_entity.id
_entity.type
_entity.pdbx_description
1 polymer ?
#
loop_
_entity_poly.entity_id
_entity_poly.type
_entity_poly.pdbx_seq_one_letter_code
_entity_poly.pdbx_strand_id
1 'polypeptide(L)'
;SKITQFDYFQPELLLTNRNSLIFFENKGSIFNFNENSKLIWKKNIYSKSEKKLKPILYFTSNEKYLIVADNIAKYYAININNGELIWYKNNTSPFNSQVKIFKDKFFVIDFENILRCYSIKNGDEIWNIKTEKSFIKSQQKLSLIVSDNRIIFINTLGDVSAIDISSGNLLWQTPTQSSAIYENSFSLKNSDLIYANNSIYFSNNKNQFFALDERTGVIKWKQTINSNLRPTFVDGLLFTVTIEGYLVLIDARNGNIVRMTNIFDVIKNYKKKNVKPVGFIVTKDNIYLSLNNGKLIIVNITTGKSTDVIKIDSEKISRPYVLNNSMYIVRNNAVLKLN
;
A
#
# COMPACT_ATOMS: atom_id res chain seq x y z
N SER A 1 -6.82 19.33 12.83
CA SER A 1 -7.19 20.37 11.86
C SER A 1 -7.46 19.78 10.48
N LYS A 2 -8.24 20.48 9.66
CA LYS A 2 -8.52 20.09 8.26
C LYS A 2 -7.51 20.77 7.35
N ILE A 3 -6.80 20.00 6.53
CA ILE A 3 -5.79 20.54 5.61
C ILE A 3 -6.44 21.11 4.36
N THR A 4 -7.32 20.33 3.73
CA THR A 4 -8.03 20.70 2.50
C THR A 4 -9.32 19.93 2.36
N GLN A 5 -10.16 20.37 1.45
CA GLN A 5 -11.40 19.69 1.05
C GLN A 5 -11.38 19.45 -0.47
N PHE A 6 -11.86 18.29 -0.89
CA PHE A 6 -11.97 17.89 -2.29
C PHE A 6 -13.26 17.10 -2.50
N ASP A 7 -13.64 16.85 -3.76
CA ASP A 7 -14.78 16.01 -4.09
C ASP A 7 -14.60 14.59 -3.57
N TYR A 8 -15.71 13.90 -3.26
CA TYR A 8 -15.74 12.55 -2.69
C TYR A 8 -14.71 11.59 -3.30
N PHE A 9 -13.64 11.33 -2.56
CA PHE A 9 -12.55 10.45 -2.93
C PHE A 9 -11.59 10.24 -1.75
N GLN A 10 -11.05 9.02 -1.59
CA GLN A 10 -10.08 8.70 -0.55
C GLN A 10 -8.72 8.33 -1.17
N PRO A 11 -7.86 9.31 -1.48
CA PRO A 11 -6.53 9.04 -1.99
C PRO A 11 -5.62 8.43 -0.93
N GLU A 12 -4.59 7.73 -1.37
CA GLU A 12 -3.45 7.43 -0.53
C GLU A 12 -2.60 8.69 -0.33
N LEU A 13 -2.03 8.81 0.87
CA LEU A 13 -1.06 9.87 1.17
C LEU A 13 0.35 9.36 0.95
N LEU A 14 1.18 10.16 0.31
CA LEU A 14 2.61 9.99 0.26
C LEU A 14 3.26 11.01 1.22
N LEU A 15 3.92 10.50 2.24
CA LEU A 15 4.73 11.30 3.15
C LEU A 15 6.16 11.36 2.59
N THR A 16 6.72 12.55 2.45
CA THR A 16 8.05 12.73 1.88
C THR A 16 9.08 12.97 2.97
N ASN A 17 10.34 12.66 2.69
CA ASN A 17 11.47 12.95 3.59
C ASN A 17 11.66 14.45 3.86
N ARG A 18 10.99 15.32 3.11
CA ARG A 18 11.02 16.79 3.28
C ARG A 18 9.85 17.31 4.11
N ASN A 19 9.25 16.46 4.92
CA ASN A 19 8.11 16.81 5.79
C ASN A 19 6.94 17.41 5.02
N SER A 20 6.68 16.88 3.84
CA SER A 20 5.53 17.27 3.05
C SER A 20 4.58 16.10 2.78
N LEU A 21 3.35 16.44 2.45
CA LEU A 21 2.23 15.57 2.25
C LEU A 21 1.76 15.68 0.81
N ILE A 22 1.85 14.60 0.05
CA ILE A 22 1.40 14.56 -1.33
C ILE A 22 0.17 13.64 -1.43
N PHE A 23 -0.86 14.09 -2.11
CA PHE A 23 -2.04 13.31 -2.45
C PHE A 23 -2.70 13.84 -3.73
N PHE A 24 -3.73 13.16 -4.21
CA PHE A 24 -4.44 13.55 -5.42
C PHE A 24 -5.96 13.53 -5.22
N GLU A 25 -6.67 14.26 -6.05
CA GLU A 25 -8.13 14.24 -6.12
C GLU A 25 -8.64 13.44 -7.33
N ASN A 26 -9.94 13.14 -7.36
CA ASN A 26 -10.59 12.28 -8.37
C ASN A 26 -10.54 12.79 -9.82
N LYS A 27 -10.08 14.02 -10.06
CA LYS A 27 -9.81 14.59 -11.40
C LYS A 27 -8.32 14.60 -11.73
N GLY A 28 -7.49 13.92 -10.92
CA GLY A 28 -6.06 13.77 -11.13
C GLY A 28 -5.22 15.00 -10.76
N SER A 29 -5.76 15.98 -10.04
CA SER A 29 -4.91 17.05 -9.48
C SER A 29 -4.10 16.50 -8.32
N ILE A 30 -2.81 16.75 -8.32
CA ILE A 30 -1.88 16.42 -7.27
C ILE A 30 -1.63 17.66 -6.43
N PHE A 31 -1.63 17.50 -5.13
CA PHE A 31 -1.36 18.54 -4.14
C PHE A 31 -0.14 18.16 -3.31
N ASN A 32 0.70 19.13 -3.04
CA ASN A 32 1.80 19.02 -2.08
C ASN A 32 1.62 20.06 -0.99
N PHE A 33 1.47 19.62 0.26
CA PHE A 33 1.34 20.46 1.44
C PHE A 33 2.53 20.24 2.38
N ASN A 34 2.96 21.28 3.06
CA ASN A 34 3.92 21.14 4.15
C ASN A 34 3.21 20.68 5.45
N GLU A 35 4.00 20.37 6.48
CA GLU A 35 3.51 19.97 7.80
C GLU A 35 2.61 20.99 8.51
N ASN A 36 2.74 22.27 8.13
CA ASN A 36 1.91 23.38 8.64
C ASN A 36 0.62 23.58 7.84
N SER A 37 0.25 22.60 7.01
CA SER A 37 -0.96 22.62 6.17
C SER A 37 -0.99 23.74 5.11
N LYS A 38 0.19 24.26 4.74
CA LYS A 38 0.32 25.27 3.67
C LYS A 38 0.57 24.56 2.34
N LEU A 39 -0.20 24.93 1.32
CA LEU A 39 -0.01 24.44 -0.05
C LEU A 39 1.35 24.92 -0.58
N ILE A 40 2.18 23.98 -1.01
CA ILE A 40 3.46 24.26 -1.67
C ILE A 40 3.23 24.42 -3.17
N TRP A 41 2.57 23.40 -3.78
CA TRP A 41 2.18 23.44 -5.19
C TRP A 41 0.98 22.54 -5.46
N LYS A 42 0.29 22.81 -6.56
CA LYS A 42 -0.77 22.00 -7.15
C LYS A 42 -0.45 21.77 -8.62
N LYS A 43 -0.64 20.54 -9.12
CA LYS A 43 -0.43 20.18 -10.53
C LYS A 43 -1.54 19.30 -11.05
N ASN A 44 -1.97 19.55 -12.26
CA ASN A 44 -2.86 18.66 -13.02
C ASN A 44 -2.38 18.65 -14.47
N ILE A 45 -2.15 17.46 -15.03
CA ILE A 45 -1.67 17.28 -16.41
C ILE A 45 -2.76 16.73 -17.35
N TYR A 46 -3.93 16.41 -16.80
CA TYR A 46 -5.00 15.74 -17.54
C TYR A 46 -5.85 16.71 -18.33
N SER A 47 -6.21 16.33 -19.57
CA SER A 47 -7.19 17.01 -20.42
C SER A 47 -8.61 16.93 -19.82
N LYS A 48 -9.54 17.69 -20.40
CA LYS A 48 -10.95 17.65 -19.97
C LYS A 48 -11.59 16.26 -20.12
N SER A 49 -11.24 15.52 -21.17
CA SER A 49 -11.72 14.15 -21.40
C SER A 49 -11.14 13.16 -20.41
N GLU A 50 -9.84 13.21 -20.14
CA GLU A 50 -9.18 12.34 -19.18
C GLU A 50 -9.67 12.53 -17.74
N LYS A 51 -9.96 13.77 -17.34
CA LYS A 51 -10.56 14.07 -16.02
C LYS A 51 -11.90 13.39 -15.78
N LYS A 52 -12.69 13.16 -16.85
CA LYS A 52 -13.97 12.43 -16.77
C LYS A 52 -13.77 10.95 -16.45
N LEU A 53 -12.61 10.38 -16.78
CA LEU A 53 -12.24 9.00 -16.48
C LEU A 53 -11.88 8.79 -15.00
N LYS A 54 -11.76 9.88 -14.21
CA LYS A 54 -11.41 9.86 -12.80
C LYS A 54 -10.12 9.06 -12.54
N PRO A 55 -8.96 9.52 -13.04
CA PRO A 55 -7.71 8.77 -12.96
C PRO A 55 -7.32 8.47 -11.52
N ILE A 56 -6.93 7.22 -11.27
CA ILE A 56 -6.35 6.76 -10.00
C ILE A 56 -4.84 6.79 -10.15
N LEU A 57 -4.17 7.53 -9.26
CA LEU A 57 -2.74 7.75 -9.34
C LEU A 57 -2.00 6.87 -8.34
N TYR A 58 -0.97 6.22 -8.83
CA TYR A 58 0.02 5.49 -8.05
C TYR A 58 1.32 6.28 -8.11
N PHE A 59 1.91 6.61 -6.98
CA PHE A 59 3.08 7.48 -6.97
C PHE A 59 4.10 7.11 -5.90
N THR A 60 5.32 7.51 -6.16
CA THR A 60 6.46 7.44 -5.25
C THR A 60 7.37 8.62 -5.50
N SER A 61 8.24 8.95 -4.56
CA SER A 61 9.18 10.05 -4.72
C SER A 61 10.56 9.71 -4.21
N ASN A 62 11.53 10.43 -4.74
CA ASN A 62 12.84 10.63 -4.14
C ASN A 62 13.06 12.15 -3.88
N GLU A 63 14.28 12.56 -3.67
CA GLU A 63 14.61 13.97 -3.38
C GLU A 63 14.32 14.95 -4.53
N LYS A 64 14.28 14.47 -5.78
CA LYS A 64 14.13 15.30 -6.98
C LYS A 64 12.82 15.05 -7.72
N TYR A 65 12.39 13.81 -7.83
CA TYR A 65 11.29 13.39 -8.66
C TYR A 65 10.09 12.89 -7.84
N LEU A 66 8.90 13.27 -8.25
CA LEU A 66 7.66 12.56 -7.99
C LEU A 66 7.31 11.78 -9.26
N ILE A 67 7.35 10.46 -9.19
CA ILE A 67 6.95 9.57 -10.28
C ILE A 67 5.51 9.14 -10.07
N VAL A 68 4.73 9.27 -11.11
CA VAL A 68 3.31 8.93 -11.13
C VAL A 68 3.03 7.98 -12.28
N ALA A 69 2.26 6.94 -12.02
CA ALA A 69 1.65 6.05 -13.01
C ALA A 69 0.15 5.95 -12.71
N ASP A 70 -0.70 5.75 -13.70
CA ASP A 70 -2.15 5.79 -13.48
C ASP A 70 -2.92 4.63 -14.16
N ASN A 71 -4.19 4.52 -13.79
CA ASN A 71 -5.11 3.51 -14.32
C ASN A 71 -5.69 3.85 -15.71
N ILE A 72 -5.21 4.90 -16.37
CA ILE A 72 -5.53 5.25 -17.76
C ILE A 72 -4.31 5.18 -18.69
N ALA A 73 -3.28 4.43 -18.26
CA ALA A 73 -2.04 4.14 -18.99
C ALA A 73 -1.08 5.34 -19.16
N LYS A 74 -1.20 6.41 -18.39
CA LYS A 74 -0.25 7.53 -18.41
C LYS A 74 0.76 7.39 -17.28
N TYR A 75 2.01 7.76 -17.53
CA TYR A 75 3.04 7.89 -16.51
C TYR A 75 3.92 9.10 -16.77
N TYR A 76 4.42 9.71 -15.70
CA TYR A 76 5.14 10.98 -15.78
C TYR A 76 5.97 11.27 -14.55
N ALA A 77 6.89 12.19 -14.72
CA ALA A 77 7.69 12.74 -13.62
C ALA A 77 7.41 14.22 -13.41
N ILE A 78 7.31 14.59 -12.15
CA ILE A 78 7.17 15.98 -11.68
C ILE A 78 8.36 16.30 -10.80
N ASN A 79 8.88 17.53 -10.90
CA ASN A 79 9.82 18.06 -9.92
C ASN A 79 9.11 18.20 -8.56
N ILE A 80 9.58 17.44 -7.57
CA ILE A 80 8.91 17.36 -6.26
C ILE A 80 8.87 18.70 -5.51
N ASN A 81 9.80 19.62 -5.83
CA ASN A 81 9.93 20.90 -5.12
C ASN A 81 8.93 21.95 -5.60
N ASN A 82 8.69 22.03 -6.90
CA ASN A 82 7.91 23.11 -7.52
C ASN A 82 6.69 22.65 -8.33
N GLY A 83 6.51 21.33 -8.49
CA GLY A 83 5.37 20.78 -9.23
C GLY A 83 5.49 20.90 -10.76
N GLU A 84 6.66 21.25 -11.31
CA GLU A 84 6.86 21.32 -12.76
C GLU A 84 6.91 19.93 -13.38
N LEU A 85 6.19 19.76 -14.50
CA LEU A 85 6.24 18.53 -15.30
C LEU A 85 7.60 18.43 -15.97
N ILE A 86 8.32 17.33 -15.74
CA ILE A 86 9.62 17.06 -16.35
C ILE A 86 9.44 16.30 -17.66
N TRP A 87 8.69 15.23 -17.63
CA TRP A 87 8.32 14.43 -18.80
C TRP A 87 7.01 13.67 -18.54
N TYR A 88 6.32 13.27 -19.63
CA TYR A 88 5.19 12.33 -19.56
C TYR A 88 5.22 11.38 -20.75
N LYS A 89 4.64 10.19 -20.56
CA LYS A 89 4.49 9.15 -21.59
C LYS A 89 3.21 8.36 -21.37
N ASN A 90 2.85 7.58 -22.38
CA ASN A 90 1.74 6.64 -22.33
C ASN A 90 2.27 5.21 -22.44
N ASN A 91 1.70 4.31 -21.68
CA ASN A 91 1.88 2.87 -21.79
C ASN A 91 0.80 2.27 -22.69
N THR A 92 0.97 1.04 -23.09
CA THR A 92 -0.02 0.27 -23.86
C THR A 92 -1.18 -0.24 -23.00
N SER A 93 -0.97 -0.39 -21.69
CA SER A 93 -1.93 -0.91 -20.72
C SER A 93 -1.96 -0.03 -19.48
N PRO A 94 -3.13 0.14 -18.83
CA PRO A 94 -3.24 0.83 -17.54
C PRO A 94 -2.35 0.20 -16.47
N PHE A 95 -1.91 0.99 -15.50
CA PHE A 95 -1.16 0.48 -14.36
C PHE A 95 -2.08 0.08 -13.20
N ASN A 96 -1.64 -0.87 -12.38
CA ASN A 96 -2.39 -1.38 -11.24
C ASN A 96 -1.49 -1.82 -10.08
N SER A 97 -0.46 -1.07 -9.78
CA SER A 97 0.44 -1.43 -8.69
C SER A 97 0.99 -0.23 -7.96
N GLN A 98 1.65 -0.50 -6.86
CA GLN A 98 2.58 0.47 -6.28
C GLN A 98 3.65 0.83 -7.31
N VAL A 99 4.21 2.04 -7.18
CA VAL A 99 5.41 2.46 -7.91
C VAL A 99 6.57 2.46 -6.93
N LYS A 100 7.74 1.96 -7.36
CA LYS A 100 8.96 1.97 -6.55
C LYS A 100 10.11 2.60 -7.31
N ILE A 101 10.93 3.36 -6.62
CA ILE A 101 12.18 3.93 -7.13
C ILE A 101 13.36 3.19 -6.53
N PHE A 102 14.35 2.91 -7.35
CA PHE A 102 15.65 2.45 -6.93
C PHE A 102 16.74 3.07 -7.82
N LYS A 103 17.61 3.90 -7.23
CA LYS A 103 18.64 4.68 -7.94
C LYS A 103 18.02 5.51 -9.08
N ASP A 104 18.42 5.25 -10.30
CA ASP A 104 18.00 5.91 -11.55
C ASP A 104 16.81 5.26 -12.27
N LYS A 105 16.18 4.27 -11.63
CA LYS A 105 15.09 3.47 -12.19
C LYS A 105 13.82 3.57 -11.35
N PHE A 106 12.67 3.33 -11.99
CA PHE A 106 11.42 3.07 -11.29
C PHE A 106 10.69 1.86 -11.88
N PHE A 107 9.87 1.24 -11.05
CA PHE A 107 9.18 -0.01 -11.33
C PHE A 107 7.70 0.12 -11.08
N VAL A 108 6.91 -0.49 -11.96
CA VAL A 108 5.44 -0.53 -11.87
C VAL A 108 4.92 -1.73 -12.65
N ILE A 109 3.77 -2.28 -12.24
CA ILE A 109 3.09 -3.37 -12.94
C ILE A 109 1.83 -2.83 -13.59
N ASP A 110 1.56 -3.29 -14.80
CA ASP A 110 0.33 -2.97 -15.52
C ASP A 110 -0.74 -4.07 -15.39
N PHE A 111 -1.95 -3.80 -15.91
CA PHE A 111 -3.07 -4.73 -15.89
C PHE A 111 -2.85 -6.04 -16.67
N GLU A 112 -1.81 -6.08 -17.52
CA GLU A 112 -1.41 -7.31 -18.23
C GLU A 112 -0.42 -8.17 -17.42
N ASN A 113 -0.21 -7.85 -16.12
CA ASN A 113 0.79 -8.47 -15.24
C ASN A 113 2.23 -8.34 -15.79
N ILE A 114 2.52 -7.26 -16.49
CA ILE A 114 3.88 -6.95 -16.96
C ILE A 114 4.52 -6.01 -15.94
N LEU A 115 5.59 -6.48 -15.29
CA LEU A 115 6.49 -5.64 -14.52
C LEU A 115 7.38 -4.88 -15.49
N ARG A 116 7.40 -3.56 -15.37
CA ARG A 116 8.18 -2.66 -16.22
C ARG A 116 9.19 -1.88 -15.40
N CYS A 117 10.37 -1.74 -15.96
CA CYS A 117 11.46 -0.92 -15.46
C CYS A 117 11.70 0.24 -16.41
N TYR A 118 11.65 1.44 -15.86
CA TYR A 118 11.85 2.66 -16.64
C TYR A 118 12.98 3.50 -16.06
N SER A 119 13.62 4.29 -16.92
CA SER A 119 14.54 5.35 -16.51
C SER A 119 13.77 6.49 -15.82
N ILE A 120 14.22 6.90 -14.64
CA ILE A 120 13.60 8.03 -13.93
C ILE A 120 13.86 9.37 -14.63
N LYS A 121 14.94 9.46 -15.42
CA LYS A 121 15.37 10.69 -16.07
C LYS A 121 14.46 11.12 -17.21
N ASN A 122 14.00 10.17 -18.03
CA ASN A 122 13.26 10.44 -19.27
C ASN A 122 12.05 9.52 -19.50
N GLY A 123 11.80 8.55 -18.60
CA GLY A 123 10.69 7.61 -18.72
C GLY A 123 10.86 6.53 -19.80
N ASP A 124 12.05 6.34 -20.37
CA ASP A 124 12.28 5.28 -21.35
C ASP A 124 12.24 3.91 -20.67
N GLU A 125 11.58 2.94 -21.32
CA GLU A 125 11.58 1.56 -20.84
C GLU A 125 12.97 0.95 -21.02
N ILE A 126 13.50 0.38 -19.92
CA ILE A 126 14.81 -0.28 -19.91
C ILE A 126 14.62 -1.78 -20.17
N TRP A 127 13.68 -2.38 -19.45
CA TRP A 127 13.27 -3.77 -19.63
C TRP A 127 11.85 -4.00 -19.10
N ASN A 128 11.25 -5.10 -19.51
CA ASN A 128 10.00 -5.57 -18.93
C ASN A 128 10.02 -7.10 -18.82
N ILE A 129 9.22 -7.63 -17.89
CA ILE A 129 9.00 -9.05 -17.74
C ILE A 129 7.51 -9.34 -17.56
N LYS A 130 7.03 -10.27 -18.37
CA LYS A 130 5.65 -10.72 -18.30
C LYS A 130 5.55 -11.92 -17.37
N THR A 131 4.65 -11.85 -16.41
CA THR A 131 4.29 -13.00 -15.57
C THR A 131 3.02 -13.67 -16.08
N GLU A 132 2.66 -14.81 -15.50
CA GLU A 132 1.46 -15.53 -15.90
C GLU A 132 0.22 -14.65 -15.82
N LYS A 133 -0.66 -14.80 -16.82
CA LYS A 133 -1.91 -14.05 -16.92
C LYS A 133 -3.02 -14.80 -16.23
N SER A 134 -3.76 -14.10 -15.36
CA SER A 134 -5.12 -14.49 -15.02
C SER A 134 -6.07 -14.00 -16.12
N PHE A 135 -7.04 -14.84 -16.51
CA PHE A 135 -8.14 -14.41 -17.37
C PHE A 135 -8.99 -13.32 -16.72
N ILE A 136 -9.01 -13.28 -15.39
CA ILE A 136 -9.76 -12.31 -14.60
C ILE A 136 -8.79 -11.29 -14.01
N LYS A 137 -8.96 -10.02 -14.38
CA LYS A 137 -8.13 -8.91 -13.91
C LYS A 137 -8.59 -8.46 -12.54
N SER A 138 -7.71 -8.55 -11.55
CA SER A 138 -7.96 -8.02 -10.21
C SER A 138 -7.94 -6.50 -10.22
N GLN A 139 -8.91 -5.87 -9.54
CA GLN A 139 -8.93 -4.44 -9.28
C GLN A 139 -8.03 -4.04 -8.09
N GLN A 140 -7.43 -5.03 -7.42
CA GLN A 140 -6.55 -4.76 -6.29
C GLN A 140 -5.23 -4.20 -6.77
N LYS A 141 -4.76 -3.13 -6.13
CA LYS A 141 -3.43 -2.57 -6.33
C LYS A 141 -2.37 -3.60 -5.92
N LEU A 142 -1.51 -3.99 -6.84
CA LEU A 142 -0.44 -4.95 -6.61
C LEU A 142 0.70 -4.32 -5.80
N SER A 143 1.29 -5.12 -4.92
CA SER A 143 2.39 -4.68 -4.06
C SER A 143 3.75 -5.01 -4.67
N LEU A 144 4.68 -4.05 -4.54
CA LEU A 144 6.08 -4.18 -4.92
C LEU A 144 6.96 -3.73 -3.75
N ILE A 145 8.08 -4.41 -3.58
CA ILE A 145 9.16 -3.98 -2.67
C ILE A 145 10.50 -4.06 -3.41
N VAL A 146 11.44 -3.25 -2.96
CA VAL A 146 12.84 -3.30 -3.41
C VAL A 146 13.68 -3.80 -2.25
N SER A 147 14.53 -4.79 -2.50
CA SER A 147 15.50 -5.32 -1.55
C SER A 147 16.83 -5.52 -2.27
N ASP A 148 17.89 -4.89 -1.79
CA ASP A 148 19.22 -4.88 -2.43
C ASP A 148 19.12 -4.56 -3.93
N ASN A 149 19.50 -5.50 -4.80
CA ASN A 149 19.38 -5.37 -6.26
C ASN A 149 18.20 -6.18 -6.84
N ARG A 150 17.13 -6.40 -6.06
CA ARG A 150 15.94 -7.14 -6.46
C ARG A 150 14.70 -6.30 -6.37
N ILE A 151 13.82 -6.45 -7.35
CA ILE A 151 12.43 -6.03 -7.25
C ILE A 151 11.58 -7.27 -7.00
N ILE A 152 10.79 -7.25 -5.94
CA ILE A 152 9.95 -8.36 -5.53
C ILE A 152 8.50 -7.89 -5.56
N PHE A 153 7.63 -8.69 -6.15
CA PHE A 153 6.22 -8.33 -6.30
C PHE A 153 5.31 -9.55 -6.22
N ILE A 154 4.05 -9.29 -5.95
CA ILE A 154 2.99 -10.27 -5.97
C ILE A 154 2.08 -10.00 -7.16
N ASN A 155 1.78 -11.02 -7.97
CA ASN A 155 0.89 -10.91 -9.12
C ASN A 155 -0.59 -11.12 -8.72
N THR A 156 -1.49 -11.04 -9.69
CA THR A 156 -2.94 -11.21 -9.47
C THR A 156 -3.35 -12.63 -9.06
N LEU A 157 -2.51 -13.63 -9.31
CA LEU A 157 -2.72 -15.03 -8.90
C LEU A 157 -2.23 -15.30 -7.46
N GLY A 158 -1.50 -14.37 -6.88
CA GLY A 158 -0.89 -14.52 -5.57
C GLY A 158 0.53 -15.08 -5.61
N ASP A 159 1.14 -15.24 -6.79
CA ASP A 159 2.53 -15.68 -6.89
C ASP A 159 3.47 -14.52 -6.57
N VAL A 160 4.50 -14.83 -5.80
CA VAL A 160 5.56 -13.87 -5.47
C VAL A 160 6.77 -14.15 -6.35
N SER A 161 7.26 -13.13 -7.02
CA SER A 161 8.42 -13.23 -7.92
C SER A 161 9.48 -12.22 -7.55
N ALA A 162 10.75 -12.60 -7.68
CA ALA A 162 11.90 -11.70 -7.57
C ALA A 162 12.65 -11.60 -8.90
N ILE A 163 12.96 -10.38 -9.27
CA ILE A 163 13.63 -10.02 -10.52
C ILE A 163 14.92 -9.27 -10.18
N ASP A 164 16.01 -9.60 -10.85
CA ASP A 164 17.24 -8.81 -10.80
C ASP A 164 17.02 -7.43 -11.44
N ILE A 165 17.27 -6.37 -10.70
CA ILE A 165 17.01 -4.99 -11.15
C ILE A 165 17.91 -4.59 -12.34
N SER A 166 19.11 -5.13 -12.42
CA SER A 166 20.08 -4.75 -13.45
C SER A 166 19.76 -5.39 -14.80
N SER A 167 19.43 -6.68 -14.79
CA SER A 167 19.24 -7.48 -16.01
C SER A 167 17.76 -7.67 -16.40
N GLY A 168 16.81 -7.51 -15.47
CA GLY A 168 15.42 -7.87 -15.67
C GLY A 168 15.13 -9.38 -15.63
N ASN A 169 16.12 -10.21 -15.25
CA ASN A 169 15.97 -11.66 -15.21
C ASN A 169 15.20 -12.13 -13.98
N LEU A 170 14.35 -13.13 -14.17
CA LEU A 170 13.68 -13.81 -13.07
C LEU A 170 14.72 -14.58 -12.23
N LEU A 171 14.75 -14.30 -10.92
CA LEU A 171 15.60 -14.98 -9.96
C LEU A 171 14.89 -16.18 -9.34
N TRP A 172 13.66 -15.98 -8.90
CA TRP A 172 12.79 -17.01 -8.36
C TRP A 172 11.31 -16.60 -8.46
N GLN A 173 10.44 -17.60 -8.45
CA GLN A 173 8.98 -17.42 -8.35
C GLN A 173 8.42 -18.47 -7.40
N THR A 174 7.57 -18.04 -6.48
CA THR A 174 6.92 -18.89 -5.48
C THR A 174 5.43 -18.79 -5.61
N PRO A 175 4.73 -19.85 -6.04
CA PRO A 175 3.28 -19.92 -6.01
C PRO A 175 2.80 -20.00 -4.55
N THR A 176 1.82 -19.19 -4.19
CA THR A 176 1.27 -19.17 -2.83
C THR A 176 -0.13 -19.75 -2.74
N GLN A 177 -0.75 -20.01 -3.89
CA GLN A 177 -2.06 -20.64 -4.01
C GLN A 177 -1.96 -22.01 -4.65
N SER A 178 -2.85 -22.94 -4.26
CA SER A 178 -2.98 -24.21 -4.97
C SER A 178 -3.71 -24.02 -6.29
N SER A 179 -3.45 -24.90 -7.26
CA SER A 179 -4.08 -24.86 -8.60
C SER A 179 -5.62 -24.85 -8.56
N ALA A 180 -6.22 -25.51 -7.57
CA ALA A 180 -7.68 -25.51 -7.37
C ALA A 180 -8.24 -24.13 -6.95
N ILE A 181 -7.40 -23.20 -6.49
CA ILE A 181 -7.80 -21.85 -6.06
C ILE A 181 -7.66 -20.82 -7.21
N TYR A 182 -6.93 -21.14 -8.26
CA TYR A 182 -6.76 -20.24 -9.41
C TYR A 182 -8.11 -19.89 -10.09
N GLU A 183 -9.06 -20.79 -10.11
CA GLU A 183 -10.40 -20.53 -10.65
C GLU A 183 -11.20 -19.47 -9.85
N ASN A 184 -10.86 -19.28 -8.57
CA ASN A 184 -11.46 -18.28 -7.67
C ASN A 184 -10.49 -17.13 -7.31
N SER A 185 -9.45 -16.93 -8.07
CA SER A 185 -8.40 -15.93 -7.79
C SER A 185 -8.92 -14.47 -7.79
N PHE A 186 -10.03 -14.19 -8.49
CA PHE A 186 -10.64 -12.85 -8.51
C PHE A 186 -11.06 -12.34 -7.12
N SER A 187 -11.30 -13.22 -6.16
CA SER A 187 -11.66 -12.87 -4.78
C SER A 187 -10.42 -12.78 -3.86
N LEU A 188 -9.23 -13.13 -4.34
CA LEU A 188 -8.00 -13.08 -3.57
C LEU A 188 -7.61 -11.62 -3.29
N LYS A 189 -7.41 -11.30 -2.02
CA LYS A 189 -6.91 -10.01 -1.56
C LYS A 189 -5.66 -10.23 -0.73
N ASN A 190 -4.54 -9.83 -1.26
CA ASN A 190 -3.27 -9.86 -0.56
C ASN A 190 -3.03 -8.55 0.19
N SER A 191 -2.34 -8.63 1.30
CA SER A 191 -1.75 -7.45 1.94
C SER A 191 -0.59 -6.92 1.10
N ASP A 192 -0.14 -5.70 1.42
CA ASP A 192 1.15 -5.25 0.91
C ASP A 192 2.27 -6.15 1.43
N LEU A 193 3.27 -6.41 0.56
CA LEU A 193 4.52 -7.05 0.94
C LEU A 193 5.32 -6.13 1.86
N ILE A 194 5.97 -6.70 2.87
CA ILE A 194 7.01 -6.02 3.64
C ILE A 194 8.29 -6.85 3.64
N TYR A 195 9.43 -6.16 3.68
CA TYR A 195 10.75 -6.76 3.82
C TYR A 195 11.34 -6.39 5.17
N ALA A 196 11.78 -7.39 5.92
CA ALA A 196 12.54 -7.22 7.15
C ALA A 196 13.37 -8.48 7.44
N ASN A 197 14.59 -8.32 7.94
CA ASN A 197 15.46 -9.43 8.39
C ASN A 197 15.58 -10.56 7.36
N ASN A 198 15.91 -10.23 6.10
CA ASN A 198 16.07 -11.18 4.99
C ASN A 198 14.83 -12.06 4.74
N SER A 199 13.67 -11.51 5.04
CA SER A 199 12.39 -12.19 4.85
C SER A 199 11.33 -11.24 4.29
N ILE A 200 10.44 -11.82 3.50
CA ILE A 200 9.28 -11.15 2.94
C ILE A 200 8.06 -11.66 3.67
N TYR A 201 7.25 -10.74 4.19
CA TYR A 201 6.04 -11.09 4.92
C TYR A 201 4.82 -10.48 4.24
N PHE A 202 3.74 -11.25 4.18
CA PHE A 202 2.44 -10.82 3.70
C PHE A 202 1.35 -11.81 4.13
N SER A 203 0.11 -11.39 4.02
CA SER A 203 -1.07 -12.19 4.32
C SER A 203 -2.13 -12.04 3.23
N ASN A 204 -3.17 -12.87 3.29
CA ASN A 204 -4.30 -12.76 2.39
C ASN A 204 -5.64 -13.10 3.09
N ASN A 205 -6.74 -12.85 2.37
CA ASN A 205 -8.10 -13.14 2.84
C ASN A 205 -8.52 -14.62 2.68
N LYS A 206 -7.57 -15.52 2.43
CA LYS A 206 -7.76 -16.99 2.37
C LYS A 206 -7.11 -17.68 3.57
N ASN A 207 -7.05 -17.00 4.72
CA ASN A 207 -6.47 -17.51 5.97
C ASN A 207 -4.99 -17.89 5.85
N GLN A 208 -4.19 -17.08 5.14
CA GLN A 208 -2.79 -17.40 4.95
C GLN A 208 -1.93 -16.18 5.28
N PHE A 209 -0.93 -16.40 6.12
CA PHE A 209 0.16 -15.47 6.39
C PHE A 209 1.48 -16.18 6.10
N PHE A 210 2.33 -15.56 5.30
CA PHE A 210 3.58 -16.14 4.82
C PHE A 210 4.80 -15.38 5.30
N ALA A 211 5.88 -16.12 5.52
CA ALA A 211 7.24 -15.63 5.51
C ALA A 211 8.05 -16.37 4.44
N LEU A 212 8.61 -15.64 3.49
CA LEU A 212 9.49 -16.20 2.47
C LEU A 212 10.92 -15.73 2.71
N ASP A 213 11.87 -16.58 2.39
CA ASP A 213 13.28 -16.16 2.28
C ASP A 213 13.45 -15.20 1.09
N GLU A 214 14.04 -14.06 1.33
CA GLU A 214 14.16 -13.01 0.31
C GLU A 214 15.06 -13.43 -0.86
N ARG A 215 16.10 -14.23 -0.61
CA ARG A 215 17.07 -14.62 -1.63
C ARG A 215 16.60 -15.77 -2.51
N THR A 216 15.87 -16.70 -1.94
CA THR A 216 15.50 -17.98 -2.58
C THR A 216 14.02 -18.10 -2.89
N GLY A 217 13.16 -17.28 -2.29
CA GLY A 217 11.71 -17.39 -2.36
C GLY A 217 11.11 -18.57 -1.57
N VAL A 218 11.94 -19.37 -0.89
CA VAL A 218 11.46 -20.51 -0.11
C VAL A 218 10.58 -20.04 1.05
N ILE A 219 9.44 -20.69 1.25
CA ILE A 219 8.56 -20.44 2.38
C ILE A 219 9.25 -20.91 3.68
N LYS A 220 9.63 -19.97 4.55
CA LYS A 220 10.22 -20.24 5.86
C LYS A 220 9.18 -20.78 6.84
N TRP A 221 8.01 -20.15 6.84
CA TRP A 221 6.86 -20.57 7.62
C TRP A 221 5.55 -20.00 7.05
N LYS A 222 4.45 -20.61 7.47
CA LYS A 222 3.10 -20.20 7.12
C LYS A 222 2.21 -20.32 8.35
N GLN A 223 1.29 -19.33 8.56
CA GLN A 223 0.30 -19.33 9.61
C GLN A 223 -1.11 -19.18 9.06
N THR A 224 -2.10 -19.70 9.79
CA THR A 224 -3.52 -19.58 9.46
C THR A 224 -4.07 -18.30 10.05
N ILE A 225 -3.98 -17.19 9.30
CA ILE A 225 -4.43 -15.86 9.71
C ILE A 225 -5.17 -15.19 8.56
N ASN A 226 -6.41 -14.75 8.83
CA ASN A 226 -7.27 -14.07 7.86
C ASN A 226 -7.05 -12.55 7.93
N SER A 227 -6.09 -12.05 7.18
CA SER A 227 -5.82 -10.61 7.11
C SER A 227 -5.42 -10.22 5.69
N ASN A 228 -5.86 -9.04 5.25
CA ASN A 228 -5.40 -8.39 4.03
C ASN A 228 -4.78 -7.01 4.32
N LEU A 229 -4.50 -6.72 5.58
CA LEU A 229 -3.83 -5.48 5.99
C LEU A 229 -2.33 -5.65 5.91
N ARG A 230 -1.64 -4.57 5.55
CA ARG A 230 -0.18 -4.53 5.55
C ARG A 230 0.34 -4.82 6.95
N PRO A 231 1.14 -5.88 7.14
CA PRO A 231 1.75 -6.16 8.43
C PRO A 231 2.82 -5.10 8.78
N THR A 232 3.10 -4.98 10.07
CA THR A 232 4.15 -4.08 10.57
C THR A 232 5.17 -4.91 11.35
N PHE A 233 6.45 -4.76 10.99
CA PHE A 233 7.57 -5.40 11.68
C PHE A 233 8.20 -4.43 12.67
N VAL A 234 8.34 -4.84 13.94
CA VAL A 234 9.01 -4.09 14.99
C VAL A 234 9.76 -5.08 15.89
N ASP A 235 11.05 -4.90 16.04
CA ASP A 235 11.92 -5.64 17.00
C ASP A 235 11.72 -7.17 16.99
N GLY A 236 11.67 -7.77 15.79
CA GLY A 236 11.51 -9.22 15.66
C GLY A 236 10.06 -9.71 15.73
N LEU A 237 9.11 -8.84 15.96
CA LEU A 237 7.68 -9.14 16.00
C LEU A 237 6.96 -8.60 14.75
N LEU A 238 6.00 -9.37 14.28
CA LEU A 238 5.06 -8.94 13.24
C LEU A 238 3.70 -8.65 13.87
N PHE A 239 3.20 -7.47 13.60
CA PHE A 239 1.86 -7.05 13.98
C PHE A 239 0.94 -7.16 12.76
N THR A 240 -0.21 -7.79 12.93
CA THR A 240 -1.28 -7.79 11.94
C THR A 240 -2.64 -7.76 12.62
N VAL A 241 -3.68 -7.36 11.88
CA VAL A 241 -5.07 -7.35 12.37
C VAL A 241 -5.90 -8.19 11.43
N THR A 242 -6.63 -9.16 11.96
CA THR A 242 -7.51 -10.01 11.17
C THR A 242 -8.79 -9.26 10.75
N ILE A 243 -9.46 -9.77 9.73
CA ILE A 243 -10.75 -9.20 9.25
C ILE A 243 -11.81 -9.23 10.35
N GLU A 244 -11.71 -10.19 11.27
CA GLU A 244 -12.62 -10.39 12.41
C GLU A 244 -12.31 -9.44 13.59
N GLY A 245 -11.20 -8.71 13.55
CA GLY A 245 -10.81 -7.74 14.59
C GLY A 245 -9.93 -8.31 15.68
N TYR A 246 -9.11 -9.30 15.40
CA TYR A 246 -8.06 -9.75 16.29
C TYR A 246 -6.74 -9.09 15.95
N LEU A 247 -6.11 -8.46 16.92
CA LEU A 247 -4.69 -8.09 16.86
C LEU A 247 -3.85 -9.33 17.12
N VAL A 248 -2.98 -9.67 16.19
CA VAL A 248 -2.09 -10.83 16.25
C VAL A 248 -0.64 -10.38 16.25
N LEU A 249 0.13 -10.84 17.23
CA LEU A 249 1.58 -10.69 17.32
C LEU A 249 2.23 -12.03 17.00
N ILE A 250 3.19 -12.02 16.09
CA ILE A 250 3.87 -13.21 15.57
C ILE A 250 5.37 -13.03 15.77
N ASP A 251 6.06 -14.03 16.28
CA ASP A 251 7.53 -14.09 16.23
C ASP A 251 7.95 -14.27 14.76
N ALA A 252 8.64 -13.28 14.22
CA ALA A 252 9.00 -13.24 12.81
C ALA A 252 9.97 -14.36 12.39
N ARG A 253 10.72 -14.95 13.34
CA ARG A 253 11.73 -16.00 13.07
C ARG A 253 11.09 -17.34 12.73
N ASN A 254 10.05 -17.71 13.46
CA ASN A 254 9.45 -19.05 13.43
C ASN A 254 7.94 -19.07 13.11
N GLY A 255 7.30 -17.90 13.07
CA GLY A 255 5.88 -17.77 12.81
C GLY A 255 4.97 -18.08 14.00
N ASN A 256 5.51 -18.33 15.21
CA ASN A 256 4.68 -18.62 16.36
C ASN A 256 3.87 -17.41 16.80
N ILE A 257 2.58 -17.62 17.08
CA ILE A 257 1.72 -16.57 17.61
C ILE A 257 2.08 -16.32 19.07
N VAL A 258 2.62 -15.14 19.35
CA VAL A 258 3.00 -14.70 20.68
C VAL A 258 1.77 -14.24 21.47
N ARG A 259 0.85 -13.52 20.79
CA ARG A 259 -0.37 -13.01 21.39
C ARG A 259 -1.46 -12.82 20.32
N MET A 260 -2.68 -13.11 20.70
CA MET A 260 -3.87 -12.82 19.92
C MET A 260 -4.93 -12.20 20.83
N THR A 261 -5.40 -11.00 20.50
CA THR A 261 -6.34 -10.24 21.35
C THR A 261 -7.50 -9.72 20.50
N ASN A 262 -8.72 -9.94 20.95
CA ASN A 262 -9.90 -9.35 20.30
C ASN A 262 -9.98 -7.85 20.62
N ILE A 263 -9.70 -7.00 19.63
CA ILE A 263 -9.72 -5.56 19.79
C ILE A 263 -11.07 -4.93 19.39
N PHE A 264 -12.04 -5.75 18.92
CA PHE A 264 -13.40 -5.31 18.67
C PHE A 264 -14.33 -5.46 19.88
N ASP A 265 -13.83 -5.89 21.05
CA ASP A 265 -14.64 -6.03 22.27
C ASP A 265 -15.26 -4.69 22.72
N VAL A 266 -14.60 -3.57 22.41
CA VAL A 266 -15.12 -2.21 22.64
C VAL A 266 -16.29 -1.83 21.73
N ILE A 267 -16.61 -2.65 20.73
CA ILE A 267 -17.71 -2.41 19.78
C ILE A 267 -18.91 -3.23 20.23
N LYS A 268 -20.08 -2.59 20.34
CA LYS A 268 -21.34 -3.27 20.68
C LYS A 268 -21.64 -4.41 19.70
N ASN A 269 -22.05 -5.58 20.22
CA ASN A 269 -22.20 -6.83 19.45
C ASN A 269 -23.04 -6.69 18.16
N TYR A 270 -24.17 -6.00 18.21
CA TYR A 270 -25.02 -5.81 17.03
C TYR A 270 -24.38 -4.98 15.89
N LYS A 271 -23.30 -4.23 16.19
CA LYS A 271 -22.55 -3.42 15.21
C LYS A 271 -21.33 -4.12 14.67
N LYS A 272 -20.86 -5.22 15.31
CA LYS A 272 -19.62 -5.93 14.91
C LYS A 272 -19.70 -6.52 13.51
N LYS A 273 -20.86 -7.06 13.10
CA LYS A 273 -21.03 -7.81 11.85
C LYS A 273 -20.60 -7.06 10.59
N ASN A 274 -20.74 -5.72 10.57
CA ASN A 274 -20.43 -4.88 9.41
C ASN A 274 -19.15 -4.05 9.59
N VAL A 275 -18.47 -4.20 10.73
CA VAL A 275 -17.23 -3.44 11.01
C VAL A 275 -16.04 -4.21 10.44
N LYS A 276 -15.22 -3.52 9.65
CA LYS A 276 -14.00 -4.08 9.07
C LYS A 276 -12.82 -3.14 9.31
N PRO A 277 -11.65 -3.69 9.63
CA PRO A 277 -10.42 -2.92 9.70
C PRO A 277 -10.04 -2.43 8.30
N VAL A 278 -9.49 -1.20 8.23
CA VAL A 278 -9.04 -0.57 6.99
C VAL A 278 -7.53 -0.50 6.92
N GLY A 279 -6.88 -0.28 8.05
CA GLY A 279 -5.44 -0.21 8.19
C GLY A 279 -5.05 0.31 9.54
N PHE A 280 -3.83 0.07 9.94
CA PHE A 280 -3.31 0.45 11.25
C PHE A 280 -1.88 0.96 11.17
N ILE A 281 -1.43 1.60 12.24
CA ILE A 281 -0.03 1.94 12.51
C ILE A 281 0.32 1.52 13.93
N VAL A 282 1.59 1.17 14.11
CA VAL A 282 2.19 0.87 15.41
C VAL A 282 3.06 2.05 15.81
N THR A 283 2.85 2.58 17.01
CA THR A 283 3.68 3.61 17.63
C THR A 283 4.34 3.06 18.89
N LYS A 284 5.09 3.87 19.61
CA LYS A 284 5.81 3.44 20.83
C LYS A 284 4.86 2.83 21.88
N ASP A 285 3.72 3.46 22.12
CA ASP A 285 2.83 3.10 23.23
C ASP A 285 1.50 2.50 22.74
N ASN A 286 1.07 2.83 21.53
CA ASN A 286 -0.26 2.49 21.03
C ASN A 286 -0.24 1.99 19.59
N ILE A 287 -1.28 1.24 19.24
CA ILE A 287 -1.66 0.90 17.89
C ILE A 287 -2.94 1.67 17.55
N TYR A 288 -2.97 2.33 16.42
CA TYR A 288 -4.14 3.07 15.93
C TYR A 288 -4.72 2.35 14.74
N LEU A 289 -5.95 1.86 14.86
CA LEU A 289 -6.65 1.09 13.84
C LEU A 289 -7.84 1.86 13.29
N SER A 290 -7.82 2.15 12.01
CA SER A 290 -8.95 2.74 11.30
C SER A 290 -9.98 1.69 10.89
N LEU A 291 -11.25 2.04 10.97
CA LEU A 291 -12.38 1.20 10.62
C LEU A 291 -13.18 1.77 9.44
N ASN A 292 -13.90 0.88 8.74
CA ASN A 292 -14.75 1.23 7.60
C ASN A 292 -15.99 2.08 7.97
N ASN A 293 -16.27 2.25 9.26
CA ASN A 293 -17.40 3.05 9.79
C ASN A 293 -16.94 4.39 10.38
N GLY A 294 -15.76 4.87 9.99
CA GLY A 294 -15.23 6.18 10.38
C GLY A 294 -14.69 6.27 11.79
N LYS A 295 -14.49 5.15 12.47
CA LYS A 295 -13.93 5.11 13.81
C LYS A 295 -12.45 4.75 13.79
N LEU A 296 -11.73 5.23 14.80
CA LEU A 296 -10.36 4.89 15.11
C LEU A 296 -10.33 4.19 16.48
N ILE A 297 -9.83 2.96 16.53
CA ILE A 297 -9.58 2.25 17.79
C ILE A 297 -8.15 2.52 18.22
N ILE A 298 -7.96 2.81 19.49
CA ILE A 298 -6.66 2.91 20.14
C ILE A 298 -6.45 1.64 20.96
N VAL A 299 -5.32 0.98 20.73
CA VAL A 299 -4.94 -0.26 21.41
C VAL A 299 -3.62 -0.05 22.10
N ASN A 300 -3.54 -0.33 23.40
CA ASN A 300 -2.28 -0.29 24.13
C ASN A 300 -1.36 -1.42 23.63
N ILE A 301 -0.14 -1.10 23.20
CA ILE A 301 0.77 -2.07 22.59
C ILE A 301 1.22 -3.17 23.56
N THR A 302 1.42 -2.82 24.83
CA THR A 302 1.91 -3.74 25.86
C THR A 302 0.86 -4.78 26.23
N THR A 303 -0.38 -4.34 26.47
CA THR A 303 -1.47 -5.24 26.88
C THR A 303 -2.23 -5.86 25.72
N GLY A 304 -2.19 -5.22 24.54
CA GLY A 304 -2.99 -5.57 23.37
C GLY A 304 -4.49 -5.26 23.54
N LYS A 305 -4.90 -4.60 24.60
CA LYS A 305 -6.31 -4.25 24.88
C LYS A 305 -6.65 -2.89 24.27
N SER A 306 -7.87 -2.80 23.75
CA SER A 306 -8.42 -1.52 23.28
C SER A 306 -8.68 -0.60 24.47
N THR A 307 -8.16 0.61 24.39
CA THR A 307 -8.29 1.62 25.45
C THR A 307 -9.33 2.69 25.11
N ASP A 308 -9.51 2.99 23.81
CA ASP A 308 -10.45 4.02 23.39
C ASP A 308 -10.95 3.80 21.95
N VAL A 309 -12.08 4.47 21.62
CA VAL A 309 -12.69 4.49 20.28
C VAL A 309 -13.12 5.90 19.93
N ILE A 310 -12.41 6.52 19.01
CA ILE A 310 -12.66 7.89 18.55
C ILE A 310 -13.47 7.86 17.26
N LYS A 311 -14.55 8.63 17.20
CA LYS A 311 -15.30 8.86 15.97
C LYS A 311 -14.65 10.00 15.17
N ILE A 312 -14.12 9.68 13.99
CA ILE A 312 -13.49 10.64 13.07
C ILE A 312 -14.49 11.12 12.01
N ASP A 313 -15.29 10.17 11.46
CA ASP A 313 -16.31 10.45 10.44
C ASP A 313 -17.53 9.52 10.63
N SER A 314 -18.56 9.68 9.82
CA SER A 314 -19.70 8.75 9.70
C SER A 314 -19.45 7.64 8.69
N GLU A 315 -18.45 7.78 7.82
CA GLU A 315 -18.11 6.86 6.73
C GLU A 315 -16.68 6.35 6.85
N LYS A 316 -16.27 5.48 5.93
CA LYS A 316 -14.94 4.90 5.87
C LYS A 316 -13.86 5.98 5.90
N ILE A 317 -12.83 5.77 6.71
CA ILE A 317 -11.60 6.57 6.76
C ILE A 317 -10.42 5.76 6.21
N SER A 318 -9.36 6.46 5.80
CA SER A 318 -8.12 5.78 5.39
C SER A 318 -7.40 5.13 6.57
N ARG A 319 -6.38 4.32 6.29
CA ARG A 319 -5.40 3.99 7.32
C ARG A 319 -4.79 5.26 7.89
N PRO A 320 -4.31 5.23 9.15
CA PRO A 320 -3.54 6.35 9.68
C PRO A 320 -2.17 6.47 9.00
N TYR A 321 -1.67 7.70 8.90
CA TYR A 321 -0.32 8.03 8.45
C TYR A 321 0.32 8.89 9.51
N VAL A 322 1.63 8.75 9.75
CA VAL A 322 2.36 9.56 10.73
C VAL A 322 3.52 10.29 10.06
N LEU A 323 3.63 11.58 10.34
CA LEU A 323 4.73 12.43 9.94
C LEU A 323 5.01 13.38 11.11
N ASN A 324 6.25 13.41 11.62
CA ASN A 324 6.69 14.32 12.69
C ASN A 324 5.71 14.42 13.86
N ASN A 325 5.42 13.33 14.54
CA ASN A 325 4.50 13.26 15.69
C ASN A 325 3.05 13.70 15.41
N SER A 326 2.69 13.96 14.17
CA SER A 326 1.31 14.24 13.76
C SER A 326 0.74 13.08 13.00
N MET A 327 -0.51 12.71 13.29
CA MET A 327 -1.25 11.69 12.56
C MET A 327 -2.11 12.34 11.49
N TYR A 328 -2.16 11.71 10.32
CA TYR A 328 -2.99 12.14 9.20
C TYR A 328 -3.95 11.04 8.80
N ILE A 329 -5.21 11.40 8.59
CA ILE A 329 -6.27 10.49 8.14
C ILE A 329 -7.01 11.16 6.98
N VAL A 330 -7.26 10.39 5.92
CA VAL A 330 -8.14 10.82 4.83
C VAL A 330 -9.56 10.35 5.13
N ARG A 331 -10.50 11.27 5.07
CA ARG A 331 -11.93 11.00 5.05
C ARG A 331 -12.50 11.40 3.68
N ASN A 332 -13.77 11.18 3.42
CA ASN A 332 -14.41 11.32 2.10
C ASN A 332 -14.02 12.53 1.25
N ASN A 333 -13.72 13.66 1.87
CA ASN A 333 -13.45 14.90 1.15
C ASN A 333 -12.37 15.77 1.81
N ALA A 334 -11.59 15.21 2.71
CA ALA A 334 -10.56 15.99 3.41
C ALA A 334 -9.42 15.13 3.95
N VAL A 335 -8.25 15.73 4.07
CA VAL A 335 -7.15 15.24 4.89
C VAL A 335 -7.23 15.93 6.25
N LEU A 336 -7.29 15.14 7.32
CA LEU A 336 -7.30 15.60 8.70
C LEU A 336 -5.92 15.42 9.32
N LYS A 337 -5.45 16.41 10.04
CA LYS A 337 -4.31 16.35 10.93
C LYS A 337 -4.82 16.21 12.37
N LEU A 338 -4.41 15.15 13.04
CA LEU A 338 -4.65 14.87 14.45
C LEU A 338 -3.33 15.05 15.20
N ASN A 339 -3.35 15.81 16.26
CA ASN A 339 -2.20 16.05 17.13
C ASN A 339 -2.35 15.22 18.41
#